data_0456375ed481414350899827a0fe5aca
#
_entry.id   0456375ed481414350899827a0fe5aca
#
_cell.length_a   1.000
_cell.length_b   1.000
_cell.length_c   1.000
_cell.angle_alpha   90.00
_cell.angle_beta   90.00
_cell.angle_gamma   90.00
#
_symmetry.space_group_name_H-M   'P 1'
#
loop_
_entity.id
_entity.type
_entity.pdbx_description
1 polymer ?
#
loop_
_entity_poly.entity_id
_entity_poly.type
_entity_poly.pdbx_seq_one_letter_code
_entity_poly.pdbx_strand_id
1 'polypeptide(L)'
;DIVENYRLSRAAYSRNALLAAESHYRYNRANHAIDLFYEIELPEHLMFVHPVGTVLGRATYGDFLCVYQNVGVGSDLDGNRPVLGDGVVLFPGAKVLGKTVISGNVFVMANAVMNGCYVPPNSVAYGYNQSSPTTRSVIRDVFKVKYV
;
A
#
# COMPACT_ATOMS: atom_id res chain seq x y z
N ASP A 1 12.49 -13.12 -4.71
CA ASP A 1 12.14 -11.81 -4.13
C ASP A 1 10.70 -11.43 -4.50
N ILE A 2 9.97 -10.84 -3.55
CA ILE A 2 8.55 -10.47 -3.71
C ILE A 2 8.38 -9.39 -4.79
N VAL A 3 9.20 -8.35 -4.71
CA VAL A 3 9.11 -7.19 -5.62
C VAL A 3 9.50 -7.59 -7.03
N GLU A 4 10.59 -8.32 -7.19
CA GLU A 4 11.03 -8.84 -8.49
C GLU A 4 9.93 -9.70 -9.15
N ASN A 5 9.36 -10.63 -8.40
CA ASN A 5 8.33 -11.51 -8.91
C ASN A 5 7.03 -10.75 -9.27
N TYR A 6 6.66 -9.71 -8.50
CA TYR A 6 5.58 -8.80 -8.89
C TYR A 6 5.93 -8.04 -10.19
N ARG A 7 7.16 -7.52 -10.33
CA ARG A 7 7.60 -6.83 -11.56
C ARG A 7 7.54 -7.74 -12.78
N LEU A 8 7.96 -9.00 -12.64
CA LEU A 8 7.85 -10.02 -13.71
C LEU A 8 6.39 -10.29 -14.08
N SER A 9 5.51 -10.43 -13.09
CA SER A 9 4.07 -10.58 -13.29
C SER A 9 3.49 -9.40 -14.08
N ARG A 10 3.81 -8.18 -13.68
CA ARG A 10 3.39 -6.93 -14.31
C ARG A 10 3.91 -6.81 -15.75
N ALA A 11 5.20 -7.12 -15.98
CA ALA A 11 5.81 -7.10 -17.30
C ALA A 11 5.21 -8.16 -18.24
N ALA A 12 4.86 -9.33 -17.73
CA ALA A 12 4.16 -10.36 -18.50
C ALA A 12 2.74 -9.89 -18.88
N TYR A 13 2.02 -9.26 -17.95
CA TYR A 13 0.70 -8.71 -18.20
C TYR A 13 0.73 -7.62 -19.29
N SER A 14 1.67 -6.67 -19.23
CA SER A 14 1.80 -5.60 -20.23
C SER A 14 2.12 -6.11 -21.64
N ARG A 15 2.65 -7.32 -21.75
CA ARG A 15 2.92 -8.02 -23.02
C ARG A 15 1.80 -8.99 -23.42
N ASN A 16 0.67 -8.95 -22.74
CA ASN A 16 -0.48 -9.84 -22.95
C ASN A 16 -0.17 -11.33 -22.73
N ALA A 17 0.88 -11.64 -21.96
CA ALA A 17 1.28 -13.00 -21.58
C ALA A 17 0.58 -13.41 -20.27
N LEU A 18 -0.75 -13.55 -20.29
CA LEU A 18 -1.58 -13.71 -19.11
C LEU A 18 -1.24 -14.95 -18.28
N LEU A 19 -0.88 -16.09 -18.90
CA LEU A 19 -0.49 -17.29 -18.15
C LEU A 19 0.79 -17.07 -17.34
N ALA A 20 1.75 -16.35 -17.90
CA ALA A 20 2.99 -15.99 -17.17
C ALA A 20 2.70 -15.00 -16.04
N ALA A 21 1.88 -13.97 -16.30
CA ALA A 21 1.46 -13.00 -15.29
C ALA A 21 0.79 -13.71 -14.10
N GLU A 22 -0.16 -14.57 -14.36
CA GLU A 22 -0.87 -15.37 -13.35
C GLU A 22 0.06 -16.30 -12.58
N SER A 23 1.03 -16.93 -13.24
CA SER A 23 2.00 -17.82 -12.60
C SER A 23 2.84 -17.08 -11.56
N HIS A 24 3.38 -15.91 -11.90
CA HIS A 24 4.15 -15.07 -10.98
C HIS A 24 3.30 -14.52 -9.84
N TYR A 25 2.07 -14.13 -10.11
CA TYR A 25 1.11 -13.70 -9.09
C TYR A 25 0.83 -14.80 -8.07
N ARG A 26 0.49 -16.02 -8.56
CA ARG A 26 0.24 -17.18 -7.70
C ARG A 26 1.46 -17.59 -6.88
N TYR A 27 2.66 -17.45 -7.46
CA TYR A 27 3.89 -17.71 -6.74
C TYR A 27 4.03 -16.83 -5.50
N ASN A 28 3.80 -15.52 -5.63
CA ASN A 28 3.82 -14.60 -4.49
C ASN A 28 2.78 -14.95 -3.43
N ARG A 29 1.57 -15.32 -3.84
CA ARG A 29 0.53 -15.75 -2.90
C ARG A 29 0.89 -17.02 -2.15
N ALA A 30 1.42 -18.02 -2.86
CA ALA A 30 1.72 -19.32 -2.28
C ALA A 30 2.97 -19.32 -1.39
N ASN A 31 4.02 -18.60 -1.78
CA ASN A 31 5.32 -18.67 -1.11
C ASN A 31 5.57 -17.51 -0.14
N HIS A 32 4.87 -16.39 -0.31
CA HIS A 32 5.07 -15.20 0.50
C HIS A 32 3.80 -14.71 1.22
N ALA A 33 2.68 -15.38 1.00
CA ALA A 33 1.37 -15.03 1.58
C ALA A 33 1.02 -13.53 1.39
N ILE A 34 1.34 -12.98 0.19
CA ILE A 34 1.07 -11.59 -0.17
C ILE A 34 0.24 -11.54 -1.46
N ASP A 35 -0.76 -10.66 -1.50
CA ASP A 35 -1.61 -10.47 -2.66
C ASP A 35 -1.25 -9.15 -3.39
N LEU A 36 -0.57 -9.28 -4.53
CA LEU A 36 -0.16 -8.20 -5.41
C LEU A 36 -0.60 -8.53 -6.83
N PHE A 37 -1.85 -8.20 -7.16
CA PHE A 37 -2.40 -8.55 -8.47
C PHE A 37 -1.67 -7.78 -9.60
N TYR A 38 -1.42 -8.42 -10.71
CA TYR A 38 -0.62 -7.88 -11.81
C TYR A 38 -1.23 -6.66 -12.53
N GLU A 39 -2.50 -6.35 -12.31
CA GLU A 39 -3.11 -5.13 -12.86
C GLU A 39 -2.84 -3.87 -12.02
N ILE A 40 -2.45 -4.00 -10.76
CA ILE A 40 -2.13 -2.83 -9.94
C ILE A 40 -0.80 -2.22 -10.36
N GLU A 41 -0.65 -0.92 -10.15
CA GLU A 41 0.59 -0.19 -10.42
C GLU A 41 1.23 0.25 -9.12
N LEU A 42 2.28 -0.45 -8.71
CA LEU A 42 3.09 -0.10 -7.55
C LEU A 42 4.27 0.78 -7.96
N PRO A 43 4.72 1.69 -7.09
CA PRO A 43 5.78 2.64 -7.39
C PRO A 43 7.14 1.98 -7.60
N GLU A 44 8.10 2.75 -8.11
CA GLU A 44 9.46 2.27 -8.33
C GLU A 44 10.15 1.96 -7.01
N HIS A 45 10.11 2.90 -6.07
CA HIS A 45 10.68 2.72 -4.73
C HIS A 45 9.63 2.15 -3.77
N LEU A 46 9.73 0.85 -3.55
CA LEU A 46 8.79 0.07 -2.72
C LEU A 46 9.57 -0.82 -1.77
N MET A 47 9.19 -0.81 -0.51
CA MET A 47 9.76 -1.68 0.50
C MET A 47 8.70 -2.46 1.25
N PHE A 48 8.88 -3.77 1.35
CA PHE A 48 8.10 -4.64 2.21
C PHE A 48 8.85 -5.02 3.48
N VAL A 49 8.17 -4.97 4.62
CA VAL A 49 8.71 -5.39 5.92
C VAL A 49 7.79 -6.48 6.48
N HIS A 50 8.25 -7.73 6.45
CA HIS A 50 7.48 -8.92 6.89
C HIS A 50 6.05 -8.99 6.32
N PRO A 51 5.82 -8.86 5.01
CA PRO A 51 4.52 -8.51 4.44
C PRO A 51 3.47 -9.64 4.41
N VAL A 52 3.59 -10.62 5.26
CA VAL A 52 2.64 -11.76 5.35
C VAL A 52 1.22 -11.26 5.61
N GLY A 53 0.25 -11.76 4.85
CA GLY A 53 -1.15 -11.37 4.95
C GLY A 53 -1.49 -10.00 4.35
N THR A 54 -0.53 -9.37 3.67
CA THR A 54 -0.76 -8.07 3.03
C THR A 54 -1.48 -8.22 1.70
N VAL A 55 -2.45 -7.35 1.48
CA VAL A 55 -3.21 -7.22 0.22
C VAL A 55 -3.11 -5.78 -0.26
N LEU A 56 -2.47 -5.55 -1.40
CA LEU A 56 -2.49 -4.27 -2.08
C LEU A 56 -3.42 -4.36 -3.29
N GLY A 57 -4.61 -3.79 -3.16
CA GLY A 57 -5.62 -3.76 -4.20
C GLY A 57 -5.50 -2.54 -5.12
N ARG A 58 -6.56 -2.29 -5.89
CA ARG A 58 -6.61 -1.14 -6.80
C ARG A 58 -6.65 0.17 -6.03
N ALA A 59 -5.60 0.97 -6.19
CA ALA A 59 -5.40 2.29 -5.60
C ALA A 59 -4.38 3.06 -6.44
N THR A 60 -4.22 4.34 -6.18
CA THR A 60 -3.06 5.10 -6.65
C THR A 60 -2.00 5.06 -5.55
N TYR A 61 -0.79 4.65 -5.89
CA TYR A 61 0.34 4.54 -4.97
C TYR A 61 1.43 5.51 -5.37
N GLY A 62 1.76 6.46 -4.48
CA GLY A 62 2.90 7.35 -4.60
C GLY A 62 4.23 6.62 -4.36
N ASP A 63 5.33 7.26 -4.69
CA ASP A 63 6.66 6.70 -4.59
C ASP A 63 7.16 6.59 -3.13
N PHE A 64 8.23 5.83 -2.89
CA PHE A 64 8.78 5.54 -1.56
C PHE A 64 7.76 4.95 -0.58
N LEU A 65 6.98 4.00 -1.06
CA LEU A 65 5.99 3.29 -0.25
C LEU A 65 6.65 2.22 0.62
N CYS A 66 6.34 2.21 1.92
CA CYS A 66 6.78 1.16 2.84
C CYS A 66 5.57 0.45 3.47
N VAL A 67 5.53 -0.88 3.35
CA VAL A 67 4.37 -1.69 3.75
C VAL A 67 4.77 -2.85 4.65
N TYR A 68 4.09 -2.96 5.77
CA TYR A 68 4.27 -4.04 6.75
C TYR A 68 3.25 -5.17 6.56
N GLN A 69 3.28 -6.14 7.48
CA GLN A 69 2.37 -7.30 7.49
C GLN A 69 0.91 -6.92 7.73
N ASN A 70 -0.02 -7.75 7.22
CA ASN A 70 -1.46 -7.63 7.40
C ASN A 70 -2.05 -6.28 6.97
N VAL A 71 -1.35 -5.54 6.13
CA VAL A 71 -1.86 -4.30 5.55
C VAL A 71 -2.94 -4.62 4.52
N GLY A 72 -4.00 -3.82 4.47
CA GLY A 72 -5.03 -3.91 3.45
C GLY A 72 -5.26 -2.57 2.77
N VAL A 73 -5.08 -2.51 1.46
CA VAL A 73 -5.45 -1.35 0.65
C VAL A 73 -6.45 -1.79 -0.42
N GLY A 74 -7.58 -1.11 -0.54
CA GLY A 74 -8.58 -1.52 -1.51
C GLY A 74 -9.78 -0.59 -1.67
N SER A 75 -10.62 -0.91 -2.65
CA SER A 75 -11.86 -0.19 -2.92
C SER A 75 -12.94 -0.48 -1.87
N ASP A 76 -13.90 0.43 -1.75
CA ASP A 76 -15.18 0.17 -1.10
C ASP A 76 -16.18 -0.53 -2.03
N LEU A 77 -17.40 -0.73 -1.54
CA LEU A 77 -18.48 -1.38 -2.29
C LEU A 77 -18.99 -0.53 -3.47
N ASP A 78 -18.79 0.78 -3.43
CA ASP A 78 -19.14 1.71 -4.51
C ASP A 78 -18.04 1.82 -5.58
N GLY A 79 -16.92 1.10 -5.39
CA GLY A 79 -15.79 1.08 -6.32
C GLY A 79 -14.83 2.27 -6.16
N ASN A 80 -14.99 3.10 -5.12
CA ASN A 80 -14.01 4.15 -4.83
C ASN A 80 -12.67 3.55 -4.43
N ARG A 81 -11.59 4.20 -4.82
CA ARG A 81 -10.22 3.70 -4.63
C ARG A 81 -9.38 4.70 -3.84
N PRO A 82 -8.51 4.20 -2.94
CA PRO A 82 -7.60 5.07 -2.21
C PRO A 82 -6.57 5.74 -3.11
N VAL A 83 -6.11 6.89 -2.65
CA VAL A 83 -4.95 7.61 -3.22
C VAL A 83 -3.94 7.81 -2.11
N LEU A 84 -2.74 7.28 -2.30
CA LEU A 84 -1.61 7.43 -1.38
C LEU A 84 -0.54 8.27 -2.08
N GLY A 85 -0.09 9.33 -1.40
CA GLY A 85 1.02 10.17 -1.84
C GLY A 85 2.38 9.54 -1.60
N ASP A 86 3.44 10.28 -1.90
CA ASP A 86 4.81 9.82 -1.74
C ASP A 86 5.21 9.70 -0.26
N GLY A 87 6.06 8.73 0.06
CA GLY A 87 6.61 8.55 1.40
C GLY A 87 5.63 8.05 2.44
N VAL A 88 4.63 7.31 2.03
CA VAL A 88 3.67 6.70 2.95
C VAL A 88 4.23 5.43 3.56
N VAL A 89 4.10 5.29 4.88
CA VAL A 89 4.42 4.08 5.61
C VAL A 89 3.15 3.49 6.21
N LEU A 90 2.81 2.27 5.80
CA LEU A 90 1.68 1.51 6.33
C LEU A 90 2.18 0.49 7.34
N PHE A 91 1.96 0.76 8.63
CA PHE A 91 2.39 -0.11 9.73
C PHE A 91 1.51 -1.37 9.85
N PRO A 92 1.92 -2.38 10.66
CA PRO A 92 1.23 -3.67 10.74
C PRO A 92 -0.28 -3.54 10.95
N GLY A 93 -1.06 -4.23 10.11
CA GLY A 93 -2.51 -4.26 10.23
C GLY A 93 -3.24 -3.02 9.74
N ALA A 94 -2.55 -1.98 9.26
CA ALA A 94 -3.20 -0.77 8.73
C ALA A 94 -4.14 -1.10 7.56
N LYS A 95 -5.29 -0.43 7.51
CA LYS A 95 -6.28 -0.53 6.42
C LYS A 95 -6.52 0.84 5.80
N VAL A 96 -6.45 0.90 4.47
CA VAL A 96 -6.74 2.13 3.70
C VAL A 96 -7.75 1.78 2.63
N LEU A 97 -8.97 2.26 2.79
CA LEU A 97 -10.11 1.78 2.02
C LEU A 97 -10.91 2.92 1.40
N GLY A 98 -11.60 2.61 0.32
CA GLY A 98 -12.60 3.48 -0.29
C GLY A 98 -12.04 4.82 -0.75
N LYS A 99 -12.86 5.87 -0.66
CA LYS A 99 -12.50 7.24 -1.08
C LYS A 99 -11.53 7.94 -0.10
N THR A 100 -10.47 7.23 0.30
CA THR A 100 -9.45 7.77 1.21
C THR A 100 -8.33 8.43 0.43
N VAL A 101 -7.88 9.59 0.91
CA VAL A 101 -6.70 10.29 0.39
C VAL A 101 -5.69 10.44 1.51
N ILE A 102 -4.56 9.76 1.37
CA ILE A 102 -3.38 9.91 2.24
C ILE A 102 -2.38 10.80 1.49
N SER A 103 -2.08 11.96 2.05
CA SER A 103 -1.07 12.87 1.46
C SER A 103 0.35 12.33 1.63
N GLY A 104 1.35 13.06 1.14
CA GLY A 104 2.75 12.65 1.24
C GLY A 104 3.32 12.72 2.65
N ASN A 105 4.37 11.92 2.92
CA ASN A 105 5.10 11.89 4.18
C ASN A 105 4.19 11.56 5.39
N VAL A 106 3.49 10.42 5.33
CA VAL A 106 2.51 10.01 6.35
C VAL A 106 2.83 8.63 6.91
N PHE A 107 2.77 8.49 8.22
CA PHE A 107 2.73 7.21 8.93
C PHE A 107 1.28 6.82 9.23
N VAL A 108 0.80 5.74 8.67
CA VAL A 108 -0.46 5.11 9.08
C VAL A 108 -0.14 4.02 10.10
N MET A 109 -0.47 4.25 11.35
CA MET A 109 -0.04 3.43 12.48
C MET A 109 -0.68 2.05 12.50
N ALA A 110 -0.11 1.17 13.32
CA ALA A 110 -0.56 -0.20 13.44
C ALA A 110 -2.05 -0.29 13.79
N ASN A 111 -2.77 -1.16 13.06
CA ASN A 111 -4.21 -1.39 13.17
C ASN A 111 -5.10 -0.15 12.95
N ALA A 112 -4.54 0.93 12.42
CA ALA A 112 -5.35 2.08 12.03
C ALA A 112 -6.21 1.76 10.80
N VAL A 113 -7.44 2.26 10.77
CA VAL A 113 -8.37 2.08 9.66
C VAL A 113 -8.77 3.45 9.12
N MET A 114 -8.31 3.74 7.91
CA MET A 114 -8.63 4.95 7.14
C MET A 114 -9.63 4.57 6.06
N ASN A 115 -10.87 5.04 6.18
CA ASN A 115 -11.93 4.74 5.23
C ASN A 115 -12.74 5.99 4.91
N GLY A 116 -12.70 6.45 3.65
CA GLY A 116 -13.43 7.63 3.20
C GLY A 116 -12.96 8.94 3.83
N CYS A 117 -11.68 9.07 4.17
CA CYS A 117 -11.14 10.22 4.88
C CYS A 117 -9.95 10.86 4.16
N TYR A 118 -9.58 12.06 4.60
CA TYR A 118 -8.38 12.77 4.17
C TYR A 118 -7.35 12.81 5.31
N VAL A 119 -6.12 12.42 5.01
CA VAL A 119 -4.97 12.51 5.92
C VAL A 119 -4.01 13.56 5.38
N PRO A 120 -3.75 14.66 6.13
CA PRO A 120 -2.87 15.73 5.69
C PRO A 120 -1.40 15.29 5.62
N PRO A 121 -0.54 16.01 4.86
CA PRO A 121 0.86 15.67 4.75
C PRO A 121 1.61 15.85 6.08
N ASN A 122 2.76 15.20 6.19
CA ASN A 122 3.64 15.26 7.35
C ASN A 122 2.95 14.87 8.66
N SER A 123 2.13 13.80 8.61
CA SER A 123 1.26 13.39 9.71
C SER A 123 1.47 11.95 10.15
N VAL A 124 1.05 11.69 11.38
CA VAL A 124 0.81 10.32 11.88
C VAL A 124 -0.68 10.12 12.02
N ALA A 125 -1.24 9.16 11.29
CA ALA A 125 -2.65 8.80 11.33
C ALA A 125 -2.85 7.53 12.17
N TYR A 126 -3.79 7.55 13.12
CA TYR A 126 -4.06 6.43 14.01
C TYR A 126 -5.54 6.31 14.37
N GLY A 127 -5.91 5.16 14.89
CA GLY A 127 -7.28 4.87 15.31
C GLY A 127 -8.18 4.35 14.18
N TYR A 128 -9.45 4.32 14.45
CA TYR A 128 -10.50 3.90 13.51
C TYR A 128 -11.37 5.11 13.17
N ASN A 129 -11.32 5.57 11.91
CA ASN A 129 -12.13 6.72 11.54
C ASN A 129 -12.49 6.71 10.05
N GLN A 130 -13.76 7.01 9.77
CA GLN A 130 -14.30 7.07 8.41
C GLN A 130 -14.19 8.45 7.76
N SER A 131 -14.18 9.53 8.52
CA SER A 131 -14.23 10.89 7.98
C SER A 131 -13.21 11.87 8.55
N SER A 132 -12.70 11.62 9.73
CA SER A 132 -11.76 12.53 10.42
C SER A 132 -10.76 11.73 11.24
N PRO A 133 -9.69 11.20 10.61
CA PRO A 133 -8.70 10.42 11.32
C PRO A 133 -8.01 11.29 12.38
N THR A 134 -7.67 10.68 13.50
CA THR A 134 -6.82 11.32 14.47
C THR A 134 -5.40 11.40 13.89
N THR A 135 -4.88 12.61 13.75
CA THR A 135 -3.57 12.87 13.18
C THR A 135 -2.71 13.71 14.12
N ARG A 136 -1.41 13.58 13.99
CA ARG A 136 -0.42 14.43 14.64
C ARG A 136 0.67 14.76 13.64
N SER A 137 1.02 16.02 13.51
CA SER A 137 2.14 16.44 12.65
C SER A 137 3.44 15.76 13.06
N VAL A 138 4.22 15.36 12.09
CA VAL A 138 5.59 14.88 12.27
C VAL A 138 6.57 15.93 11.79
N ILE A 139 7.61 16.17 12.58
CA ILE A 139 8.61 17.19 12.27
C ILE A 139 9.69 16.65 11.34
N ARG A 140 9.97 15.35 11.40
CA ARG A 140 11.03 14.70 10.63
C ARG A 140 10.50 14.11 9.33
N ASP A 141 11.36 14.13 8.33
CA ASP A 141 11.12 13.49 7.05
C ASP A 141 11.07 11.96 7.20
N VAL A 142 9.98 11.35 6.74
CA VAL A 142 9.78 9.91 6.77
C VAL A 142 10.85 9.17 5.97
N PHE A 143 11.27 9.72 4.84
CA PHE A 143 12.31 9.12 4.00
C PHE A 143 13.64 8.99 4.74
N LYS A 144 14.04 9.99 5.52
CA LYS A 144 15.25 9.93 6.33
C LYS A 144 15.22 8.84 7.39
N VAL A 145 14.04 8.38 7.77
CA VAL A 145 13.87 7.34 8.80
C VAL A 145 13.94 5.94 8.22
N LYS A 146 13.48 5.76 6.99
CA LYS A 146 13.28 4.42 6.39
C LYS A 146 14.30 4.03 5.31
N TYR A 147 14.88 5.00 4.63
CA TYR A 147 15.69 4.76 3.44
C TYR A 147 17.16 5.25 3.56
N VAL A 148 17.58 5.61 4.76
CA VAL A 148 18.99 5.93 5.09
C VAL A 148 19.67 4.74 5.76
#